data_a0296977ac27d1a186b685e18943903f
#
_entry.id   a0296977ac27d1a186b685e18943903f
#
_cell.length_a   1.000
_cell.length_b   1.000
_cell.length_c   1.000
_cell.angle_alpha   90.00
_cell.angle_beta   90.00
_cell.angle_gamma   90.00
#
_symmetry.space_group_name_H-M   'P 1'
#
loop_
_entity.id
_entity.type
_entity.pdbx_description
1 polymer ?
#
loop_
_entity_poly.entity_id
_entity_poly.type
_entity_poly.pdbx_seq_one_letter_code
_entity_poly.pdbx_strand_id
1 'polypeptide(L)'
;MAVDYISMLNAGSGLNTTQIVDALVDAERVPREEKIQAQVEEANVSISGLGKVKQGFSTLSSALDGLDGETGLIATSSSTAASVTITDKALVSEQQISLEVSQLARSQTLVFDGFTSATDNVGTGSLNFEFGTWASGSFTANSDISASSLTIASGADTLSEVRDQINAANMGVTASIIQTGTGAFSLVLKSQTGADRAMRVTATESPAASGLADIDFSTYDADEEAQSAQNALFTLDGVSISRNSNEIDDVMDGMRLNLSATTSAPTLLTAKYDTATATAVMQLLVNELNTLNTSLNDLTANGLDSGSERGALYGDSLVQSYKNRLRALTTTPIAGFGADPVYLTNFGIKTERNGTLTLDTAKFKPPLRPIPNNLLLLSTPKPQPIIPASKPLSAAITSRPAAMLLPPCQALARLAATP
;
A
#
# COMPACT_ATOMS: atom_id res chain seq x y z
N MET A 1 -74.56 -7.22 -28.79
CA MET A 1 -74.68 -5.77 -28.65
C MET A 1 -74.96 -5.51 -27.19
N ALA A 2 -73.95 -5.02 -26.43
CA ALA A 2 -74.17 -4.58 -25.07
C ALA A 2 -74.90 -3.25 -25.12
N VAL A 3 -76.10 -3.21 -24.55
CA VAL A 3 -76.87 -2.01 -24.47
C VAL A 3 -76.23 -1.10 -23.43
N ASP A 4 -75.74 0.06 -23.87
CA ASP A 4 -75.18 1.09 -23.00
C ASP A 4 -76.26 1.79 -22.21
N TYR A 5 -76.63 1.22 -21.05
CA TYR A 5 -77.65 1.71 -20.15
C TYR A 5 -77.29 3.11 -19.57
N ILE A 6 -76.02 3.48 -19.59
CA ILE A 6 -75.55 4.79 -19.07
C ILE A 6 -75.95 5.91 -20.02
N SER A 7 -75.80 5.69 -21.34
CA SER A 7 -76.24 6.69 -22.33
C SER A 7 -77.81 6.89 -22.38
N MET A 8 -78.58 5.86 -22.05
CA MET A 8 -80.05 5.98 -21.96
C MET A 8 -80.54 6.78 -20.76
N LEU A 9 -79.85 6.71 -19.61
CA LEU A 9 -80.16 7.52 -18.43
C LEU A 9 -79.85 8.99 -18.65
N ASN A 10 -78.87 9.31 -19.49
CA ASN A 10 -78.46 10.69 -19.77
C ASN A 10 -79.43 11.43 -20.68
N ALA A 11 -80.22 10.75 -21.48
CA ALA A 11 -81.11 11.33 -22.48
C ALA A 11 -82.47 11.88 -21.94
N GLY A 12 -82.82 11.62 -20.65
CA GLY A 12 -84.12 11.99 -20.12
C GLY A 12 -84.14 12.90 -18.88
N SER A 13 -83.06 12.97 -18.11
CA SER A 13 -83.01 13.66 -16.81
C SER A 13 -82.19 14.95 -16.78
N GLY A 14 -81.40 15.24 -17.83
CA GLY A 14 -80.43 16.35 -17.84
C GLY A 14 -79.23 16.18 -16.86
N LEU A 15 -79.14 15.05 -16.19
CA LEU A 15 -78.06 14.73 -15.25
C LEU A 15 -76.91 14.03 -15.99
N ASN A 16 -75.77 14.61 -15.97
CA ASN A 16 -74.56 13.95 -16.52
C ASN A 16 -74.08 12.81 -15.59
N THR A 17 -74.68 11.61 -15.81
CA THR A 17 -74.41 10.43 -14.99
C THR A 17 -72.96 10.01 -15.03
N THR A 18 -72.24 10.25 -16.13
CA THR A 18 -70.81 9.98 -16.23
C THR A 18 -69.98 10.84 -15.26
N GLN A 19 -70.27 12.14 -15.21
CA GLN A 19 -69.61 13.05 -14.27
C GLN A 19 -69.94 12.70 -12.80
N ILE A 20 -71.13 12.21 -12.51
CA ILE A 20 -71.47 11.79 -11.14
C ILE A 20 -70.75 10.51 -10.76
N VAL A 21 -70.64 9.54 -11.67
CA VAL A 21 -69.89 8.29 -11.44
C VAL A 21 -68.40 8.57 -11.30
N ASP A 22 -67.85 9.40 -12.19
CA ASP A 22 -66.44 9.79 -12.11
C ASP A 22 -66.12 10.52 -10.80
N ALA A 23 -66.98 11.47 -10.40
CA ALA A 23 -66.80 12.18 -9.14
C ALA A 23 -66.95 11.26 -7.91
N LEU A 24 -67.81 10.25 -7.96
CA LEU A 24 -67.96 9.28 -6.87
C LEU A 24 -66.73 8.32 -6.80
N VAL A 25 -66.26 7.89 -7.96
CA VAL A 25 -65.03 7.05 -8.07
C VAL A 25 -63.83 7.85 -7.60
N ASP A 26 -63.68 9.09 -8.02
CA ASP A 26 -62.58 9.95 -7.63
C ASP A 26 -62.65 10.28 -6.13
N ALA A 27 -63.82 10.52 -5.57
CA ALA A 27 -63.97 10.76 -4.14
C ALA A 27 -63.48 9.59 -3.25
N GLU A 28 -63.56 8.36 -3.77
CA GLU A 28 -63.03 7.18 -3.05
C GLU A 28 -61.58 6.84 -3.43
N ARG A 29 -61.18 7.05 -4.69
CA ARG A 29 -59.87 6.73 -5.23
C ARG A 29 -58.80 7.73 -4.80
N VAL A 30 -59.06 9.04 -4.98
CA VAL A 30 -58.06 10.09 -4.75
C VAL A 30 -57.51 10.08 -3.33
N PRO A 31 -58.29 9.98 -2.25
CA PRO A 31 -57.74 9.93 -0.89
C PRO A 31 -56.87 8.68 -0.62
N ARG A 32 -57.17 7.56 -1.31
CA ARG A 32 -56.36 6.33 -1.18
C ARG A 32 -55.07 6.47 -1.95
N GLU A 33 -55.07 7.01 -3.16
CA GLU A 33 -53.90 7.30 -3.97
C GLU A 33 -52.98 8.30 -3.25
N GLU A 34 -53.52 9.40 -2.73
CA GLU A 34 -52.76 10.39 -1.94
C GLU A 34 -52.10 9.76 -0.73
N LYS A 35 -52.83 8.87 -0.01
CA LYS A 35 -52.26 8.16 1.15
C LYS A 35 -51.12 7.21 0.75
N ILE A 36 -51.29 6.47 -0.36
CA ILE A 36 -50.26 5.57 -0.87
C ILE A 36 -49.05 6.40 -1.33
N GLN A 37 -49.28 7.49 -2.05
CA GLN A 37 -48.22 8.38 -2.51
C GLN A 37 -47.41 8.96 -1.34
N ALA A 38 -48.09 9.43 -0.30
CA ALA A 38 -47.44 9.93 0.91
C ALA A 38 -46.59 8.82 1.60
N GLN A 39 -47.11 7.58 1.64
CA GLN A 39 -46.33 6.45 2.17
C GLN A 39 -45.10 6.11 1.32
N VAL A 40 -45.22 6.19 -0.01
CA VAL A 40 -44.08 5.99 -0.93
C VAL A 40 -43.03 7.08 -0.73
N GLU A 41 -43.44 8.34 -0.60
CA GLU A 41 -42.55 9.47 -0.33
C GLU A 41 -41.84 9.31 1.02
N GLU A 42 -42.55 8.96 2.09
CA GLU A 42 -41.96 8.69 3.40
C GLU A 42 -40.99 7.54 3.37
N ALA A 43 -41.31 6.46 2.64
CA ALA A 43 -40.38 5.31 2.44
C ALA A 43 -39.11 5.72 1.67
N ASN A 44 -39.24 6.52 0.60
CA ASN A 44 -38.11 7.01 -0.19
C ASN A 44 -37.22 7.94 0.63
N VAL A 45 -37.77 8.81 1.46
CA VAL A 45 -37.03 9.68 2.38
C VAL A 45 -36.26 8.84 3.41
N SER A 46 -36.92 7.80 3.94
CA SER A 46 -36.26 6.87 4.89
C SER A 46 -35.15 6.06 4.24
N ILE A 47 -35.34 5.55 3.01
CA ILE A 47 -34.32 4.85 2.24
C ILE A 47 -33.10 5.76 1.96
N SER A 48 -33.35 7.00 1.55
CA SER A 48 -32.33 8.02 1.37
C SER A 48 -31.56 8.29 2.67
N GLY A 49 -32.27 8.40 3.79
CA GLY A 49 -31.67 8.58 5.12
C GLY A 49 -30.76 7.43 5.51
N LEU A 50 -31.21 6.19 5.32
CA LEU A 50 -30.39 4.99 5.56
C LEU A 50 -29.17 4.92 4.63
N GLY A 51 -29.31 5.39 3.38
CA GLY A 51 -28.20 5.54 2.44
C GLY A 51 -27.09 6.48 2.99
N LYS A 52 -27.47 7.61 3.57
CA LYS A 52 -26.53 8.56 4.22
C LYS A 52 -25.85 7.93 5.43
N VAL A 53 -26.60 7.19 6.26
CA VAL A 53 -26.02 6.44 7.40
C VAL A 53 -24.98 5.43 6.92
N LYS A 54 -25.31 4.63 5.90
CA LYS A 54 -24.39 3.65 5.29
C LYS A 54 -23.13 4.33 4.76
N GLN A 55 -23.27 5.44 4.06
CA GLN A 55 -22.14 6.21 3.54
C GLN A 55 -21.24 6.72 4.67
N GLY A 56 -21.80 7.28 5.74
CA GLY A 56 -21.04 7.76 6.89
C GLY A 56 -20.21 6.64 7.54
N PHE A 57 -20.77 5.44 7.71
CA PHE A 57 -20.03 4.28 8.19
C PHE A 57 -18.95 3.79 7.20
N SER A 58 -19.21 3.88 5.89
CA SER A 58 -18.21 3.53 4.86
C SER A 58 -17.02 4.48 4.90
N THR A 59 -17.27 5.79 5.03
CA THR A 59 -16.22 6.82 5.17
C THR A 59 -15.39 6.59 6.44
N LEU A 60 -16.06 6.29 7.56
CA LEU A 60 -15.40 5.95 8.81
C LEU A 60 -14.53 4.68 8.68
N SER A 61 -15.03 3.64 8.00
CA SER A 61 -14.24 2.42 7.72
C SER A 61 -12.99 2.74 6.91
N SER A 62 -13.11 3.55 5.86
CA SER A 62 -11.96 3.96 5.04
C SER A 62 -10.94 4.78 5.83
N ALA A 63 -11.40 5.63 6.76
CA ALA A 63 -10.52 6.37 7.66
C ALA A 63 -9.79 5.45 8.64
N LEU A 64 -10.44 4.38 9.11
CA LEU A 64 -9.84 3.36 9.98
C LEU A 64 -8.84 2.46 9.21
N ASP A 65 -9.14 2.12 7.97
CA ASP A 65 -8.24 1.34 7.10
C ASP A 65 -6.93 2.11 6.82
N GLY A 66 -6.99 3.45 6.74
CA GLY A 66 -5.82 4.33 6.65
C GLY A 66 -4.93 4.32 7.91
N LEU A 67 -5.46 3.89 9.06
CA LEU A 67 -4.69 3.75 10.31
C LEU A 67 -3.78 2.53 10.35
N ASP A 68 -4.05 1.50 9.56
CA ASP A 68 -3.46 0.16 9.70
C ASP A 68 -2.02 0.03 9.13
N GLY A 69 -1.39 1.10 8.70
CA GLY A 69 -0.04 1.01 8.13
C GLY A 69 0.88 2.19 8.42
N GLU A 70 0.31 3.34 8.70
CA GLU A 70 1.03 4.63 8.64
C GLU A 70 1.60 5.10 10.01
N THR A 71 1.11 4.54 11.12
CA THR A 71 1.41 5.05 12.48
C THR A 71 2.54 4.31 13.19
N GLY A 72 3.47 3.72 12.41
CA GLY A 72 4.59 2.95 12.96
C GLY A 72 5.84 3.76 13.25
N LEU A 73 6.90 3.03 13.55
CA LEU A 73 8.25 3.57 13.56
C LEU A 73 8.64 4.07 12.16
N ILE A 74 9.21 5.27 12.12
CA ILE A 74 9.86 5.84 10.95
C ILE A 74 11.34 5.99 11.21
N ALA A 75 12.14 5.80 10.16
CA ALA A 75 13.56 6.05 10.19
C ALA A 75 13.86 7.35 9.43
N THR A 76 14.69 8.19 10.01
CA THR A 76 15.10 9.49 9.45
C THR A 76 16.59 9.68 9.59
N SER A 77 17.18 10.40 8.65
CA SER A 77 18.57 10.86 8.72
C SER A 77 18.61 12.36 8.84
N SER A 78 19.54 12.91 9.61
CA SER A 78 19.79 14.35 9.71
C SER A 78 20.55 14.93 8.52
N SER A 79 20.99 14.11 7.57
CA SER A 79 21.75 14.51 6.39
C SER A 79 21.27 13.72 5.16
N THR A 80 21.42 14.31 3.98
CA THR A 80 21.19 13.63 2.70
C THR A 80 22.34 12.69 2.28
N ALA A 81 23.45 12.73 3.03
CA ALA A 81 24.60 11.84 2.77
C ALA A 81 24.30 10.37 3.03
N ALA A 82 23.29 10.10 3.84
CA ALA A 82 22.81 8.73 4.07
C ALA A 82 21.29 8.74 4.27
N SER A 83 20.64 7.66 3.91
CA SER A 83 19.24 7.38 4.23
C SER A 83 19.11 6.05 4.95
N VAL A 84 18.10 5.94 5.80
CA VAL A 84 17.79 4.71 6.52
C VAL A 84 16.34 4.36 6.31
N THR A 85 16.06 3.09 6.05
CA THR A 85 14.69 2.57 5.86
C THR A 85 14.46 1.38 6.78
N ILE A 86 13.26 1.26 7.32
CA ILE A 86 12.87 0.12 8.14
C ILE A 86 12.41 -1.00 7.21
N THR A 87 13.07 -2.15 7.28
CA THR A 87 12.76 -3.36 6.51
C THR A 87 11.93 -4.36 7.32
N ASP A 88 12.12 -4.40 8.65
CA ASP A 88 11.32 -5.21 9.56
C ASP A 88 11.01 -4.42 10.84
N LYS A 89 9.76 -3.99 10.95
CA LYS A 89 9.27 -3.22 12.12
C LYS A 89 9.30 -4.00 13.44
N ALA A 90 9.34 -5.33 13.39
CA ALA A 90 9.33 -6.16 14.60
C ALA A 90 10.71 -6.15 15.31
N LEU A 91 11.77 -5.88 14.57
CA LEU A 91 13.14 -5.87 15.08
C LEU A 91 13.61 -4.48 15.50
N VAL A 92 12.91 -3.41 15.07
CA VAL A 92 13.33 -2.03 15.32
C VAL A 92 12.67 -1.48 16.58
N SER A 93 13.46 -0.83 17.41
CA SER A 93 13.02 -0.01 18.55
C SER A 93 13.39 1.44 18.35
N GLU A 94 12.82 2.35 19.18
CA GLU A 94 13.27 3.74 19.18
C GLU A 94 14.75 3.82 19.55
N GLN A 95 15.52 4.43 18.65
CA GLN A 95 16.97 4.57 18.82
C GLN A 95 17.51 5.74 18.01
N GLN A 96 18.68 6.19 18.39
CA GLN A 96 19.46 7.20 17.70
C GLN A 96 20.89 6.70 17.57
N ILE A 97 21.43 6.68 16.35
CA ILE A 97 22.75 6.17 16.00
C ILE A 97 23.52 7.28 15.30
N SER A 98 24.76 7.49 15.69
CA SER A 98 25.68 8.42 15.04
C SER A 98 26.38 7.71 13.89
N LEU A 99 26.28 8.25 12.68
CA LEU A 99 26.94 7.77 11.46
C LEU A 99 27.97 8.78 10.97
N GLU A 100 29.17 8.30 10.69
CA GLU A 100 30.17 9.06 9.93
C GLU A 100 30.64 8.21 8.74
N VAL A 101 30.54 8.76 7.53
CA VAL A 101 30.96 8.10 6.28
C VAL A 101 32.24 8.73 5.79
N SER A 102 33.33 7.98 5.84
CA SER A 102 34.65 8.45 5.37
C SER A 102 34.88 8.13 3.89
N GLN A 103 34.25 7.04 3.38
CA GLN A 103 34.44 6.57 2.02
C GLN A 103 33.21 5.80 1.54
N LEU A 104 32.83 5.99 0.28
CA LEU A 104 31.80 5.18 -0.38
C LEU A 104 32.41 3.96 -1.06
N ALA A 105 31.66 2.88 -1.14
CA ALA A 105 32.01 1.76 -2.01
C ALA A 105 31.99 2.22 -3.48
N ARG A 106 32.99 1.80 -4.23
CA ARG A 106 33.08 2.06 -5.68
C ARG A 106 33.39 0.77 -6.42
N SER A 107 32.95 0.73 -7.66
CA SER A 107 33.35 -0.31 -8.62
C SER A 107 34.67 0.04 -9.27
N GLN A 108 35.42 -0.97 -9.75
CA GLN A 108 36.46 -0.73 -10.73
C GLN A 108 35.84 -0.34 -12.07
N THR A 109 36.47 0.59 -12.77
CA THR A 109 36.14 0.96 -14.14
C THR A 109 37.40 0.85 -14.97
N LEU A 110 37.37 -0.05 -15.95
CA LEU A 110 38.43 -0.21 -16.94
C LEU A 110 37.98 0.43 -18.26
N VAL A 111 38.92 1.06 -18.96
CA VAL A 111 38.67 1.75 -20.23
C VAL A 111 39.67 1.25 -21.25
N PHE A 112 39.16 0.64 -22.31
CA PHE A 112 39.98 0.16 -23.43
C PHE A 112 39.69 1.08 -24.64
N ASP A 113 40.70 1.79 -25.06
CA ASP A 113 40.66 2.78 -26.10
C ASP A 113 41.14 2.22 -27.47
N GLY A 114 41.15 3.03 -28.52
CA GLY A 114 41.74 2.67 -29.81
C GLY A 114 40.77 2.22 -30.86
N PHE A 115 39.49 2.13 -30.55
CA PHE A 115 38.44 1.76 -31.53
C PHE A 115 37.98 2.97 -32.30
N THR A 116 37.72 2.79 -33.62
CA THR A 116 37.31 3.87 -34.53
C THR A 116 35.78 3.84 -34.79
N SER A 117 35.15 2.70 -34.51
CA SER A 117 33.71 2.46 -34.65
C SER A 117 33.19 1.43 -33.68
N ALA A 118 31.92 1.51 -33.28
CA ALA A 118 31.24 0.45 -32.52
C ALA A 118 31.09 -0.86 -33.34
N THR A 119 31.33 -0.83 -34.64
CA THR A 119 31.30 -1.99 -35.53
C THR A 119 32.70 -2.52 -35.87
N ASP A 120 33.76 -2.00 -35.24
CA ASP A 120 35.10 -2.53 -35.43
C ASP A 120 35.18 -3.94 -34.87
N ASN A 121 35.85 -4.82 -35.58
CA ASN A 121 36.13 -6.15 -35.05
C ASN A 121 37.23 -6.06 -34.02
N VAL A 122 36.97 -6.61 -32.81
CA VAL A 122 37.90 -6.64 -31.70
C VAL A 122 38.66 -7.95 -31.63
N GLY A 123 38.39 -8.88 -32.55
CA GLY A 123 39.04 -10.17 -32.65
C GLY A 123 38.32 -11.31 -31.97
N THR A 124 38.81 -12.52 -32.20
CA THR A 124 38.17 -13.77 -31.73
C THR A 124 39.03 -14.49 -30.72
N GLY A 125 38.39 -15.31 -29.87
CA GLY A 125 39.09 -16.04 -28.81
C GLY A 125 38.24 -16.16 -27.56
N SER A 126 38.83 -15.99 -26.39
CA SER A 126 38.13 -15.99 -25.10
C SER A 126 38.58 -14.87 -24.19
N LEU A 127 37.63 -14.26 -23.48
CA LEU A 127 37.86 -13.32 -22.37
C LEU A 127 37.57 -14.05 -21.07
N ASN A 128 38.56 -14.14 -20.18
CA ASN A 128 38.40 -14.69 -18.86
C ASN A 128 38.35 -13.58 -17.83
N PHE A 129 37.30 -13.54 -17.01
CA PHE A 129 37.09 -12.55 -15.97
C PHE A 129 37.29 -13.18 -14.61
N GLU A 130 38.18 -12.61 -13.81
CA GLU A 130 38.41 -12.96 -12.41
C GLU A 130 38.22 -11.72 -11.56
N PHE A 131 37.73 -11.92 -10.33
CA PHE A 131 37.55 -10.85 -9.36
C PHE A 131 38.46 -11.04 -8.17
N GLY A 132 38.93 -9.93 -7.63
CA GLY A 132 39.83 -9.95 -6.51
C GLY A 132 40.34 -8.55 -6.14
N THR A 133 41.57 -8.46 -5.72
CA THR A 133 42.19 -7.19 -5.32
C THR A 133 43.50 -7.00 -6.09
N TRP A 134 43.75 -5.77 -6.55
CA TRP A 134 45.04 -5.33 -7.03
C TRP A 134 45.78 -4.63 -5.90
N ALA A 135 47.01 -5.07 -5.61
CA ALA A 135 47.91 -4.46 -4.63
C ALA A 135 49.32 -4.41 -5.18
N SER A 136 49.87 -3.19 -5.31
CA SER A 136 51.22 -2.98 -5.84
C SER A 136 51.50 -3.71 -7.17
N GLY A 137 50.49 -3.68 -8.08
CA GLY A 137 50.58 -4.33 -9.39
C GLY A 137 50.38 -5.85 -9.38
N SER A 138 50.10 -6.46 -8.25
CA SER A 138 49.85 -7.90 -8.12
C SER A 138 48.37 -8.15 -7.88
N PHE A 139 47.78 -9.11 -8.62
CA PHE A 139 46.38 -9.52 -8.46
C PHE A 139 46.29 -10.70 -7.48
N THR A 140 45.38 -10.59 -6.53
CA THR A 140 44.98 -11.69 -5.66
C THR A 140 43.51 -12.00 -5.90
N ALA A 141 43.21 -13.19 -6.44
CA ALA A 141 41.85 -13.59 -6.73
C ALA A 141 41.02 -13.79 -5.46
N ASN A 142 39.77 -13.40 -5.50
CA ASN A 142 38.78 -13.70 -4.46
C ASN A 142 38.25 -15.13 -4.68
N SER A 143 38.55 -16.04 -3.75
CA SER A 143 38.16 -17.45 -3.83
C SER A 143 36.63 -17.68 -3.77
N ASP A 144 35.90 -16.71 -3.25
CA ASP A 144 34.43 -16.80 -3.09
C ASP A 144 33.70 -16.46 -4.38
N ILE A 145 34.42 -15.96 -5.40
CA ILE A 145 33.86 -15.58 -6.69
C ILE A 145 34.51 -16.42 -7.79
N SER A 146 33.72 -17.26 -8.43
CA SER A 146 34.22 -18.09 -9.53
C SER A 146 34.60 -17.23 -10.75
N ALA A 147 35.71 -17.57 -11.37
CA ALA A 147 36.08 -17.01 -12.66
C ALA A 147 35.07 -17.38 -13.73
N SER A 148 34.83 -16.46 -14.66
CA SER A 148 33.90 -16.64 -15.77
C SER A 148 34.64 -16.44 -17.12
N SER A 149 34.33 -17.28 -18.10
CA SER A 149 34.95 -17.21 -19.42
C SER A 149 33.89 -16.97 -20.49
N LEU A 150 34.14 -16.02 -21.39
CA LEU A 150 33.27 -15.68 -22.52
C LEU A 150 34.04 -15.98 -23.81
N THR A 151 33.45 -16.79 -24.70
CA THR A 151 34.04 -17.08 -26.01
C THR A 151 33.50 -16.11 -27.06
N ILE A 152 34.39 -15.41 -27.75
CA ILE A 152 34.10 -14.50 -28.85
C ILE A 152 34.36 -15.25 -30.17
N ALA A 153 33.26 -15.50 -30.88
CA ALA A 153 33.33 -16.23 -32.16
C ALA A 153 33.38 -15.29 -33.37
N SER A 154 33.97 -15.75 -34.46
CA SER A 154 33.96 -15.02 -35.70
C SER A 154 32.51 -14.72 -36.21
N GLY A 155 32.27 -13.49 -36.62
CA GLY A 155 30.95 -12.99 -37.03
C GLY A 155 30.07 -12.55 -35.88
N ALA A 156 30.59 -12.55 -34.66
CA ALA A 156 29.99 -11.98 -33.44
C ALA A 156 31.09 -11.26 -32.62
N ASP A 157 32.04 -10.65 -33.30
CA ASP A 157 33.27 -10.12 -32.75
C ASP A 157 33.42 -8.60 -32.95
N THR A 158 32.34 -7.92 -33.31
CA THR A 158 32.32 -6.45 -33.29
C THR A 158 32.30 -5.91 -31.86
N LEU A 159 32.81 -4.71 -31.65
CA LEU A 159 32.85 -4.05 -30.35
C LEU A 159 31.45 -4.01 -29.69
N SER A 160 30.39 -3.73 -30.47
CA SER A 160 29.01 -3.75 -29.99
C SER A 160 28.53 -5.15 -29.59
N GLU A 161 28.88 -6.19 -30.36
CA GLU A 161 28.49 -7.55 -30.05
C GLU A 161 29.22 -8.07 -28.82
N VAL A 162 30.51 -7.76 -28.66
CA VAL A 162 31.28 -8.13 -27.46
C VAL A 162 30.70 -7.46 -26.20
N ARG A 163 30.35 -6.16 -26.28
CA ARG A 163 29.62 -5.48 -25.19
C ARG A 163 28.33 -6.22 -24.84
N ASP A 164 27.52 -6.58 -25.84
CA ASP A 164 26.22 -7.23 -25.61
C ASP A 164 26.39 -8.64 -25.04
N GLN A 165 27.41 -9.39 -25.49
CA GLN A 165 27.74 -10.71 -24.97
C GLN A 165 28.20 -10.64 -23.51
N ILE A 166 29.05 -9.66 -23.14
CA ILE A 166 29.48 -9.45 -21.75
C ILE A 166 28.27 -9.15 -20.87
N ASN A 167 27.38 -8.26 -21.30
CA ASN A 167 26.19 -7.90 -20.53
C ASN A 167 25.20 -9.07 -20.43
N ALA A 168 25.01 -9.85 -21.50
CA ALA A 168 24.11 -11.01 -21.49
C ALA A 168 24.62 -12.16 -20.59
N ALA A 169 25.92 -12.26 -20.40
CA ALA A 169 26.54 -13.31 -19.59
C ALA A 169 26.33 -13.13 -18.07
N ASN A 170 25.89 -11.93 -17.62
CA ASN A 170 25.61 -11.62 -16.21
C ASN A 170 26.71 -12.04 -15.23
N MET A 171 27.97 -11.82 -15.61
CA MET A 171 29.16 -12.23 -14.88
C MET A 171 29.56 -11.26 -13.74
N GLY A 172 28.72 -10.27 -13.41
CA GLY A 172 29.08 -9.20 -12.46
C GLY A 172 29.88 -8.06 -13.08
N VAL A 173 29.99 -8.04 -14.41
CA VAL A 173 30.60 -6.98 -15.22
C VAL A 173 29.51 -6.34 -16.09
N THR A 174 29.54 -5.02 -16.16
CA THR A 174 28.72 -4.26 -17.10
C THR A 174 29.63 -3.62 -18.14
N ALA A 175 29.38 -3.88 -19.43
CA ALA A 175 30.10 -3.30 -20.54
C ALA A 175 29.30 -2.18 -21.18
N SER A 176 29.96 -1.09 -21.55
CA SER A 176 29.39 0.02 -22.33
C SER A 176 30.41 0.54 -23.32
N ILE A 177 29.92 1.16 -24.41
CA ILE A 177 30.76 1.82 -25.41
C ILE A 177 30.53 3.31 -25.26
N ILE A 178 31.61 4.07 -25.15
CA ILE A 178 31.58 5.53 -25.08
C ILE A 178 32.27 6.08 -26.31
N GLN A 179 31.59 6.97 -27.03
CA GLN A 179 32.20 7.75 -28.11
C GLN A 179 32.90 8.96 -27.47
N THR A 180 34.21 8.97 -27.48
CA THR A 180 35.05 10.03 -26.90
C THR A 180 35.33 11.15 -27.85
N GLY A 181 35.13 10.93 -29.16
CA GLY A 181 35.32 11.92 -30.23
C GLY A 181 34.81 11.42 -31.55
N THR A 182 34.97 12.22 -32.61
CA THR A 182 34.60 11.81 -34.00
C THR A 182 35.50 10.66 -34.42
N GLY A 183 34.95 9.45 -34.58
CA GLY A 183 35.71 8.24 -34.94
C GLY A 183 36.63 7.77 -33.83
N ALA A 184 36.31 8.03 -32.55
CA ALA A 184 37.00 7.54 -31.39
C ALA A 184 36.00 6.92 -30.42
N PHE A 185 36.16 5.65 -30.13
CA PHE A 185 35.31 4.85 -29.24
C PHE A 185 36.16 4.09 -28.21
N SER A 186 35.59 3.95 -27.02
CA SER A 186 36.21 3.19 -25.91
C SER A 186 35.23 2.14 -25.42
N LEU A 187 35.72 0.94 -25.13
CA LEU A 187 34.97 -0.05 -24.37
C LEU A 187 35.24 0.19 -22.88
N VAL A 188 34.17 0.38 -22.13
CA VAL A 188 34.23 0.58 -20.67
C VAL A 188 33.65 -0.64 -19.99
N LEU A 189 34.46 -1.27 -19.13
CA LEU A 189 34.03 -2.36 -18.27
C LEU A 189 33.91 -1.87 -16.83
N LYS A 190 32.81 -2.19 -16.18
CA LYS A 190 32.54 -1.80 -14.80
C LYS A 190 32.17 -3.02 -13.97
N SER A 191 32.90 -3.23 -12.86
CA SER A 191 32.60 -4.28 -11.89
C SER A 191 31.45 -3.88 -10.96
N GLN A 192 31.02 -4.79 -10.09
CA GLN A 192 30.28 -4.46 -8.90
C GLN A 192 31.15 -3.64 -7.93
N THR A 193 30.52 -2.96 -6.96
CA THR A 193 31.23 -2.20 -5.92
C THR A 193 31.93 -3.14 -4.96
N GLY A 194 33.04 -2.67 -4.34
CA GLY A 194 33.77 -3.38 -3.31
C GLY A 194 35.22 -3.64 -3.69
N ALA A 195 36.15 -3.50 -2.74
CA ALA A 195 37.55 -3.64 -2.97
C ALA A 195 37.97 -5.03 -3.50
N ASP A 196 37.21 -6.05 -3.16
CA ASP A 196 37.37 -7.44 -3.57
C ASP A 196 36.70 -7.78 -4.93
N ARG A 197 36.19 -6.77 -5.61
CA ARG A 197 35.53 -6.83 -6.91
C ARG A 197 36.34 -6.18 -8.04
N ALA A 198 37.61 -5.89 -7.80
CA ALA A 198 38.51 -5.49 -8.88
C ALA A 198 38.67 -6.64 -9.89
N MET A 199 38.69 -6.30 -11.16
CA MET A 199 38.75 -7.27 -12.26
C MET A 199 40.16 -7.52 -12.69
N ARG A 200 40.45 -8.78 -13.06
CA ARG A 200 41.50 -9.17 -13.99
C ARG A 200 40.83 -9.75 -15.23
N VAL A 201 41.11 -9.16 -16.39
CA VAL A 201 40.57 -9.60 -17.67
C VAL A 201 41.72 -10.20 -18.47
N THR A 202 41.64 -11.48 -18.80
CA THR A 202 42.67 -12.16 -19.59
C THR A 202 42.10 -12.52 -20.96
N ALA A 203 42.65 -11.94 -22.01
CA ALA A 203 42.32 -12.26 -23.38
C ALA A 203 43.21 -13.41 -23.90
N THR A 204 42.57 -14.41 -24.51
CA THR A 204 43.25 -15.49 -25.21
C THR A 204 42.79 -15.51 -26.65
N GLU A 205 43.60 -15.10 -27.56
CA GLU A 205 43.31 -14.99 -28.99
C GLU A 205 43.30 -16.34 -29.72
N SER A 206 42.36 -16.51 -30.63
CA SER A 206 42.29 -17.66 -31.52
C SER A 206 41.56 -17.29 -32.83
N PRO A 207 42.29 -17.16 -33.97
CA PRO A 207 43.75 -17.30 -34.12
C PRO A 207 44.58 -16.21 -33.41
N ALA A 208 45.85 -16.47 -33.20
CA ALA A 208 46.74 -15.48 -32.60
C ALA A 208 46.78 -14.17 -33.43
N ALA A 209 46.92 -13.04 -32.71
CA ALA A 209 46.91 -11.70 -33.24
C ALA A 209 45.56 -11.32 -33.96
N SER A 210 44.45 -11.78 -33.38
CA SER A 210 43.09 -11.42 -33.88
C SER A 210 42.65 -10.02 -33.48
N GLY A 211 43.28 -9.39 -32.46
CA GLY A 211 42.97 -8.06 -31.93
C GLY A 211 42.26 -8.10 -30.56
N LEU A 212 41.90 -9.28 -30.04
CA LEU A 212 41.19 -9.41 -28.77
C LEU A 212 42.11 -9.01 -27.57
N ALA A 213 43.45 -9.03 -27.79
CA ALA A 213 44.40 -8.56 -26.79
C ALA A 213 44.27 -7.07 -26.44
N ASP A 214 43.61 -6.27 -27.28
CA ASP A 214 43.30 -4.86 -26.96
C ASP A 214 42.29 -4.72 -25.80
N ILE A 215 41.69 -5.82 -25.34
CA ILE A 215 40.79 -5.88 -24.18
C ILE A 215 41.42 -6.76 -23.07
N ASP A 216 42.75 -6.75 -22.92
CA ASP A 216 43.45 -7.50 -21.88
C ASP A 216 43.81 -6.61 -20.71
N PHE A 217 43.46 -7.02 -19.48
CA PHE A 217 43.88 -6.41 -18.22
C PHE A 217 44.41 -7.53 -17.30
N SER A 218 45.29 -8.38 -17.82
CA SER A 218 45.90 -9.47 -17.08
C SER A 218 47.02 -8.99 -16.18
N THR A 219 47.60 -7.84 -16.52
CA THR A 219 48.60 -7.09 -15.74
C THR A 219 48.03 -5.72 -15.42
N TYR A 220 48.37 -5.18 -14.24
CA TYR A 220 47.90 -3.88 -13.84
C TYR A 220 48.40 -2.76 -14.76
N ASP A 221 47.49 -1.99 -15.31
CA ASP A 221 47.77 -0.79 -16.09
C ASP A 221 46.96 0.38 -15.51
N ALA A 222 47.69 1.43 -15.10
CA ALA A 222 47.04 2.63 -14.52
C ALA A 222 46.38 3.53 -15.56
N ASP A 223 46.76 3.41 -16.84
CA ASP A 223 46.14 4.19 -17.92
C ASP A 223 44.80 3.60 -18.32
N GLU A 224 44.58 2.30 -18.13
CA GLU A 224 43.32 1.60 -18.37
C GLU A 224 42.38 1.63 -17.15
N GLU A 225 42.88 1.82 -15.94
CA GLU A 225 42.07 1.88 -14.72
C GLU A 225 41.57 3.32 -14.45
N ALA A 226 40.42 3.70 -14.98
CA ALA A 226 39.82 5.00 -14.74
C ALA A 226 39.32 5.17 -13.29
N GLN A 227 38.94 4.08 -12.63
CA GLN A 227 38.50 4.07 -11.22
C GLN A 227 38.83 2.74 -10.58
N SER A 228 39.45 2.79 -9.41
CA SER A 228 39.75 1.59 -8.59
C SER A 228 38.54 1.18 -7.76
N ALA A 229 38.41 -0.15 -7.57
CA ALA A 229 37.41 -0.73 -6.68
C ALA A 229 37.76 -0.42 -5.22
N GLN A 230 36.76 -0.08 -4.42
CA GLN A 230 36.95 0.19 -3.00
C GLN A 230 35.70 -0.13 -2.18
N ASN A 231 35.87 -0.40 -0.90
CA ASN A 231 34.81 -0.59 0.07
C ASN A 231 34.25 0.74 0.57
N ALA A 232 33.01 0.73 1.02
CA ALA A 232 32.49 1.76 1.91
C ALA A 232 33.18 1.62 3.28
N LEU A 233 33.63 2.75 3.83
CA LEU A 233 34.19 2.86 5.18
C LEU A 233 33.36 3.88 5.95
N PHE A 234 32.82 3.47 7.07
CA PHE A 234 31.99 4.32 7.93
C PHE A 234 32.05 3.86 9.38
N THR A 235 31.58 4.70 10.28
CA THR A 235 31.42 4.35 11.69
C THR A 235 29.97 4.47 12.12
N LEU A 236 29.50 3.55 12.96
CA LEU A 236 28.26 3.65 13.69
C LEU A 236 28.56 3.71 15.17
N ASP A 237 28.18 4.78 15.84
CA ASP A 237 28.49 5.07 17.25
C ASP A 237 29.98 4.88 17.57
N GLY A 238 30.87 5.25 16.62
CA GLY A 238 32.31 5.13 16.75
C GLY A 238 32.89 3.74 16.40
N VAL A 239 32.05 2.75 16.07
CA VAL A 239 32.49 1.44 15.62
C VAL A 239 32.79 1.48 14.12
N SER A 240 34.03 1.18 13.72
CA SER A 240 34.44 1.17 12.31
C SER A 240 33.91 -0.05 11.56
N ILE A 241 33.30 0.19 10.41
CA ILE A 241 32.68 -0.83 9.58
C ILE A 241 33.18 -0.66 8.14
N SER A 242 33.42 -1.78 7.46
CA SER A 242 33.75 -1.85 6.04
C SER A 242 32.76 -2.76 5.33
N ARG A 243 32.18 -2.29 4.20
CA ARG A 243 31.27 -3.07 3.36
C ARG A 243 31.59 -2.85 1.89
N ASN A 244 31.35 -3.87 1.09
CA ASN A 244 31.55 -3.82 -0.37
C ASN A 244 30.43 -3.11 -1.13
N SER A 245 29.37 -2.70 -0.46
CA SER A 245 28.22 -2.00 -1.02
C SER A 245 27.90 -0.73 -0.24
N ASN A 246 27.25 0.22 -0.90
CA ASN A 246 26.62 1.39 -0.27
C ASN A 246 25.20 1.11 0.21
N GLU A 247 24.58 0.00 -0.20
CA GLU A 247 23.35 -0.55 0.33
C GLU A 247 23.68 -1.62 1.36
N ILE A 248 23.32 -1.44 2.61
CA ILE A 248 23.81 -2.20 3.75
C ILE A 248 22.63 -2.65 4.60
N ASP A 249 22.42 -3.96 4.69
CA ASP A 249 21.28 -4.58 5.38
C ASP A 249 21.66 -5.29 6.68
N ASP A 250 22.95 -5.45 6.96
CA ASP A 250 23.47 -6.38 7.95
C ASP A 250 24.11 -5.71 9.19
N VAL A 251 24.02 -4.38 9.30
CA VAL A 251 24.65 -3.63 10.39
C VAL A 251 23.65 -3.11 11.44
N MET A 252 22.37 -3.12 11.09
CA MET A 252 21.28 -2.69 11.98
C MET A 252 20.09 -3.62 11.79
N ASP A 253 19.67 -4.29 12.86
CA ASP A 253 18.55 -5.22 12.80
C ASP A 253 17.27 -4.52 12.32
N GLY A 254 16.64 -5.07 11.28
CA GLY A 254 15.40 -4.58 10.71
C GLY A 254 15.50 -3.25 9.98
N MET A 255 16.69 -2.76 9.67
CA MET A 255 16.91 -1.51 8.96
C MET A 255 17.93 -1.67 7.83
N ARG A 256 17.71 -0.95 6.74
CA ARG A 256 18.66 -0.81 5.62
C ARG A 256 19.26 0.59 5.64
N LEU A 257 20.58 0.65 5.55
CA LEU A 257 21.34 1.88 5.43
C LEU A 257 21.81 2.06 3.99
N ASN A 258 21.50 3.21 3.39
CA ASN A 258 22.01 3.61 2.07
C ASN A 258 22.94 4.80 2.21
N LEU A 259 24.18 4.66 1.73
CA LEU A 259 25.19 5.70 1.72
C LEU A 259 25.21 6.39 0.35
N SER A 260 25.04 7.72 0.32
CA SER A 260 25.00 8.52 -0.91
C SER A 260 26.18 9.47 -1.05
N ALA A 261 26.78 9.91 0.07
CA ALA A 261 27.95 10.77 0.11
C ALA A 261 28.76 10.56 1.38
N THR A 262 30.01 11.04 1.39
CA THR A 262 30.81 11.14 2.61
C THR A 262 30.27 12.26 3.51
N THR A 263 30.49 12.14 4.82
CA THR A 263 30.04 13.12 5.80
C THR A 263 31.23 13.97 6.30
N SER A 264 30.98 15.25 6.53
CA SER A 264 31.98 16.14 7.15
C SER A 264 31.85 16.24 8.68
N ALA A 265 30.74 15.75 9.22
CA ALA A 265 30.41 15.72 10.63
C ALA A 265 29.46 14.53 10.89
N PRO A 266 29.34 14.06 12.14
CA PRO A 266 28.41 13.01 12.50
C PRO A 266 27.00 13.28 12.05
N THR A 267 26.37 12.33 11.39
CA THR A 267 24.99 12.33 10.95
C THR A 267 24.18 11.45 11.89
N LEU A 268 23.03 11.96 12.36
CA LEU A 268 22.17 11.19 13.25
C LEU A 268 21.12 10.43 12.43
N LEU A 269 21.15 9.12 12.59
CA LEU A 269 20.10 8.20 12.14
C LEU A 269 19.14 7.99 13.30
N THR A 270 17.86 8.25 13.10
CA THR A 270 16.87 8.17 14.19
C THR A 270 15.73 7.27 13.76
N ALA A 271 15.48 6.22 14.54
CA ALA A 271 14.23 5.46 14.49
C ALA A 271 13.32 5.93 15.62
N LYS A 272 12.14 6.44 15.30
CA LYS A 272 11.18 6.95 16.29
C LYS A 272 9.75 6.72 15.81
N TYR A 273 8.81 6.74 16.74
CA TYR A 273 7.39 6.72 16.37
C TYR A 273 7.01 8.03 15.67
N ASP A 274 6.30 7.90 14.56
CA ASP A 274 5.72 9.04 13.85
C ASP A 274 4.47 9.55 14.58
N THR A 275 4.73 10.30 15.64
CA THR A 275 3.65 10.92 16.42
C THR A 275 2.88 11.97 15.65
N ALA A 276 3.47 12.60 14.64
CA ALA A 276 2.82 13.62 13.83
C ALA A 276 1.76 12.99 12.92
N THR A 277 2.13 11.99 12.15
CA THR A 277 1.19 11.24 11.31
C THR A 277 0.12 10.55 12.17
N ALA A 278 0.51 9.90 13.27
CA ALA A 278 -0.44 9.29 14.19
C ALA A 278 -1.47 10.30 14.74
N THR A 279 -1.01 11.50 15.09
CA THR A 279 -1.90 12.58 15.58
C THR A 279 -2.85 13.06 14.46
N ALA A 280 -2.32 13.26 13.24
CA ALA A 280 -3.14 13.71 12.10
C ALA A 280 -4.22 12.69 11.75
N VAL A 281 -3.89 11.41 11.73
CA VAL A 281 -4.83 10.33 11.44
C VAL A 281 -5.87 10.20 12.56
N MET A 282 -5.47 10.31 13.83
CA MET A 282 -6.41 10.30 14.95
C MET A 282 -7.35 11.52 14.91
N GLN A 283 -6.86 12.69 14.51
CA GLN A 283 -7.69 13.88 14.33
C GLN A 283 -8.70 13.68 13.20
N LEU A 284 -8.29 13.05 12.08
CA LEU A 284 -9.19 12.70 11.00
C LEU A 284 -10.30 11.76 11.49
N LEU A 285 -9.96 10.72 12.24
CA LEU A 285 -10.92 9.80 12.84
C LEU A 285 -11.93 10.51 13.73
N VAL A 286 -11.45 11.41 14.60
CA VAL A 286 -12.32 12.21 15.49
C VAL A 286 -13.27 13.10 14.67
N ASN A 287 -12.78 13.71 13.59
CA ASN A 287 -13.59 14.55 12.71
C ASN A 287 -14.66 13.72 12.00
N GLU A 288 -14.34 12.53 11.48
CA GLU A 288 -15.29 11.64 10.83
C GLU A 288 -16.36 11.12 11.80
N LEU A 289 -15.97 10.78 13.03
CA LEU A 289 -16.91 10.39 14.08
C LEU A 289 -17.86 11.53 14.44
N ASN A 290 -17.39 12.77 14.50
CA ASN A 290 -18.21 13.94 14.74
C ASN A 290 -19.16 14.20 13.57
N THR A 291 -18.70 14.09 12.33
CA THR A 291 -19.52 14.22 11.13
C THR A 291 -20.64 13.18 11.11
N LEU A 292 -20.31 11.92 11.41
CA LEU A 292 -21.30 10.85 11.52
C LEU A 292 -22.30 11.13 12.65
N ASN A 293 -21.83 11.57 13.83
CA ASN A 293 -22.72 11.92 14.95
C ASN A 293 -23.68 13.05 14.59
N THR A 294 -23.20 14.10 13.94
CA THR A 294 -24.03 15.21 13.45
C THR A 294 -25.07 14.70 12.46
N SER A 295 -24.66 13.93 11.45
CA SER A 295 -25.57 13.35 10.45
C SER A 295 -26.66 12.47 11.09
N LEU A 296 -26.30 11.64 12.08
CA LEU A 296 -27.28 10.83 12.81
C LEU A 296 -28.23 11.68 13.66
N ASN A 297 -27.75 12.79 14.24
CA ASN A 297 -28.60 13.72 14.98
C ASN A 297 -29.60 14.40 14.06
N ASP A 298 -29.18 14.90 12.91
CA ASP A 298 -30.04 15.55 11.92
C ASP A 298 -31.11 14.59 11.39
N LEU A 299 -30.69 13.36 11.03
CA LEU A 299 -31.62 12.33 10.52
C LEU A 299 -32.67 11.87 11.57
N THR A 300 -32.37 12.04 12.85
CA THR A 300 -33.26 11.66 13.95
C THR A 300 -33.86 12.83 14.70
N ALA A 301 -33.71 14.07 14.19
CA ALA A 301 -34.25 15.26 14.80
C ALA A 301 -35.78 15.18 14.97
N ASN A 302 -36.29 15.73 16.07
CA ASN A 302 -37.72 15.67 16.38
C ASN A 302 -38.57 16.76 15.66
N GLY A 303 -37.88 17.77 15.06
CA GLY A 303 -38.57 18.88 14.37
C GLY A 303 -39.33 19.84 15.29
N LEU A 304 -39.04 19.81 16.61
CA LEU A 304 -39.73 20.68 17.58
C LEU A 304 -39.09 22.06 17.74
N ASP A 305 -37.85 22.21 17.28
CA ASP A 305 -37.16 23.49 17.30
C ASP A 305 -37.65 24.38 16.15
N SER A 306 -37.81 25.69 16.42
CA SER A 306 -38.37 26.62 15.43
C SER A 306 -37.57 26.62 14.13
N GLY A 307 -38.19 26.16 13.03
CA GLY A 307 -37.60 26.11 11.70
C GLY A 307 -36.87 24.82 11.36
N SER A 308 -36.85 23.82 12.24
CA SER A 308 -36.25 22.52 11.97
C SER A 308 -37.30 21.56 11.40
N GLU A 309 -36.97 20.88 10.31
CA GLU A 309 -37.80 19.78 9.80
C GLU A 309 -37.53 18.50 10.61
N ARG A 310 -38.56 17.64 10.64
CA ARG A 310 -38.42 16.32 11.26
C ARG A 310 -37.46 15.47 10.47
N GLY A 311 -36.48 14.86 11.15
CA GLY A 311 -35.48 14.00 10.52
C GLY A 311 -36.11 12.76 9.85
N ALA A 312 -35.56 12.38 8.71
CA ALA A 312 -36.01 11.28 7.86
C ALA A 312 -36.12 9.92 8.59
N LEU A 313 -35.33 9.73 9.65
CA LEU A 313 -35.23 8.51 10.46
C LEU A 313 -35.65 8.76 11.92
N TYR A 314 -36.53 9.73 12.14
CA TYR A 314 -37.05 9.99 13.47
C TYR A 314 -37.76 8.75 14.03
N GLY A 315 -37.38 8.32 15.24
CA GLY A 315 -37.98 7.15 15.88
C GLY A 315 -37.41 5.81 15.42
N ASP A 316 -36.48 5.80 14.46
CA ASP A 316 -35.79 4.56 14.05
C ASP A 316 -34.91 4.03 15.18
N SER A 317 -35.25 2.84 15.69
CA SER A 317 -34.57 2.22 16.83
C SER A 317 -33.14 1.78 16.52
N LEU A 318 -32.85 1.39 15.27
CA LEU A 318 -31.52 0.98 14.82
C LEU A 318 -30.58 2.19 14.84
N VAL A 319 -31.03 3.32 14.29
CA VAL A 319 -30.23 4.55 14.27
C VAL A 319 -30.02 5.10 15.69
N GLN A 320 -31.02 5.01 16.57
CA GLN A 320 -30.84 5.34 17.98
C GLN A 320 -29.79 4.44 18.66
N SER A 321 -29.78 3.16 18.34
CA SER A 321 -28.75 2.23 18.85
C SER A 321 -27.34 2.65 18.39
N TYR A 322 -27.15 3.09 17.15
CA TYR A 322 -25.85 3.60 16.68
C TYR A 322 -25.44 4.89 17.39
N LYS A 323 -26.34 5.82 17.61
CA LYS A 323 -26.08 7.03 18.43
C LYS A 323 -25.61 6.68 19.82
N ASN A 324 -26.26 5.73 20.48
CA ASN A 324 -25.86 5.29 21.82
C ASN A 324 -24.47 4.62 21.81
N ARG A 325 -24.15 3.84 20.78
CA ARG A 325 -22.81 3.24 20.63
C ARG A 325 -21.75 4.30 20.43
N LEU A 326 -21.99 5.32 19.59
CA LEU A 326 -21.05 6.44 19.40
C LEU A 326 -20.81 7.20 20.71
N ARG A 327 -21.87 7.46 21.49
CA ARG A 327 -21.73 8.10 22.82
C ARG A 327 -20.95 7.28 23.81
N ALA A 328 -21.05 5.95 23.72
CA ALA A 328 -20.36 5.03 24.62
C ALA A 328 -18.89 4.79 24.22
N LEU A 329 -18.40 5.27 23.07
CA LEU A 329 -17.06 4.98 22.58
C LEU A 329 -15.94 5.35 23.57
N THR A 330 -16.07 6.49 24.27
CA THR A 330 -15.06 6.94 25.22
C THR A 330 -15.15 6.25 26.58
N THR A 331 -16.27 5.58 26.87
CA THR A 331 -16.54 4.86 28.12
C THR A 331 -16.47 3.35 28.00
N THR A 332 -16.36 2.84 26.77
CA THR A 332 -16.22 1.41 26.50
C THR A 332 -14.73 1.05 26.40
N PRO A 333 -14.26 0.03 27.14
CA PRO A 333 -12.87 -0.39 27.05
C PRO A 333 -12.54 -0.98 25.67
N ILE A 334 -11.37 -0.64 25.16
CA ILE A 334 -10.84 -1.14 23.89
C ILE A 334 -10.14 -2.47 24.17
N ALA A 335 -10.56 -3.53 23.49
CA ALA A 335 -9.93 -4.84 23.62
C ALA A 335 -8.57 -4.89 22.91
N GLY A 336 -7.66 -5.75 23.40
CA GLY A 336 -6.37 -6.01 22.75
C GLY A 336 -5.14 -5.33 23.38
N PHE A 337 -5.33 -4.53 24.43
CA PHE A 337 -4.23 -3.84 25.15
C PHE A 337 -3.74 -4.55 26.42
N GLY A 338 -4.09 -5.80 26.61
CA GLY A 338 -3.69 -6.60 27.80
C GLY A 338 -4.80 -6.79 28.81
N ALA A 339 -4.45 -7.02 30.09
CA ALA A 339 -5.41 -7.31 31.17
C ALA A 339 -6.10 -6.05 31.70
N ASP A 340 -5.45 -4.90 31.64
CA ASP A 340 -6.00 -3.63 32.13
C ASP A 340 -6.91 -2.99 31.07
N PRO A 341 -8.08 -2.46 31.46
CA PRO A 341 -9.00 -1.82 30.54
C PRO A 341 -8.41 -0.49 30.04
N VAL A 342 -8.25 -0.36 28.71
CA VAL A 342 -7.79 0.85 28.04
C VAL A 342 -8.99 1.52 27.35
N TYR A 343 -9.09 2.83 27.50
CA TYR A 343 -10.19 3.64 26.96
C TYR A 343 -9.64 4.67 25.96
N LEU A 344 -10.48 5.18 25.08
CA LEU A 344 -10.11 6.29 24.17
C LEU A 344 -9.64 7.53 24.95
N THR A 345 -10.12 7.74 26.15
CA THR A 345 -9.67 8.82 27.04
C THR A 345 -8.20 8.70 27.45
N ASN A 346 -7.64 7.50 27.51
CA ASN A 346 -6.22 7.29 27.77
C ASN A 346 -5.34 7.82 26.61
N PHE A 347 -5.91 7.93 25.42
CA PHE A 347 -5.26 8.51 24.23
C PHE A 347 -5.63 9.97 24.00
N GLY A 348 -6.20 10.66 24.98
CA GLY A 348 -6.54 12.07 24.87
C GLY A 348 -7.85 12.38 24.16
N ILE A 349 -8.66 11.36 23.78
CA ILE A 349 -9.97 11.58 23.17
C ILE A 349 -11.02 11.66 24.29
N LYS A 350 -11.78 12.75 24.31
CA LYS A 350 -12.86 12.95 25.28
C LYS A 350 -14.16 13.37 24.58
N THR A 351 -15.29 13.09 25.25
CA THR A 351 -16.61 13.54 24.81
C THR A 351 -16.96 14.84 25.53
N GLU A 352 -17.29 15.86 24.76
CA GLU A 352 -17.79 17.14 25.25
C GLU A 352 -19.26 17.04 25.63
N ARG A 353 -19.81 18.07 26.35
CA ARG A 353 -21.20 18.09 26.81
C ARG A 353 -22.23 18.01 25.68
N ASN A 354 -21.89 18.53 24.51
CA ASN A 354 -22.73 18.47 23.32
C ASN A 354 -22.65 17.12 22.57
N GLY A 355 -21.85 16.16 23.06
CA GLY A 355 -21.67 14.85 22.48
C GLY A 355 -20.60 14.80 21.37
N THR A 356 -19.90 15.90 21.10
CA THR A 356 -18.77 15.88 20.16
C THR A 356 -17.53 15.29 20.82
N LEU A 357 -16.69 14.63 20.00
CA LEU A 357 -15.39 14.13 20.41
C LEU A 357 -14.32 15.20 20.14
N THR A 358 -13.35 15.32 21.05
CA THR A 358 -12.18 16.16 20.85
C THR A 358 -10.91 15.39 21.17
N LEU A 359 -9.83 15.68 20.44
CA LEU A 359 -8.50 15.13 20.67
C LEU A 359 -7.62 16.16 21.37
N ASP A 360 -7.15 15.81 22.55
CA ASP A 360 -6.09 16.56 23.25
C ASP A 360 -4.73 16.07 22.71
N THR A 361 -4.19 16.79 21.74
CA THR A 361 -2.94 16.43 21.05
C THR A 361 -1.73 16.43 21.98
N ALA A 362 -1.78 17.20 23.08
CA ALA A 362 -0.70 17.21 24.08
C ALA A 362 -0.68 15.94 24.93
N LYS A 363 -1.84 15.31 25.11
CA LYS A 363 -1.99 14.05 25.84
C LYS A 363 -1.95 12.83 24.93
N PHE A 364 -2.12 13.03 23.62
CA PHE A 364 -2.10 11.92 22.67
C PHE A 364 -0.73 11.25 22.68
N LYS A 365 -0.71 10.01 23.14
CA LYS A 365 0.44 9.11 22.99
C LYS A 365 -0.01 8.00 22.04
N PRO A 366 0.58 7.88 20.86
CA PRO A 366 0.23 6.78 19.97
C PRO A 366 0.48 5.45 20.68
N PRO A 367 -0.41 4.47 20.51
CA PRO A 367 -0.23 3.17 21.11
C PRO A 367 1.05 2.52 20.56
N LEU A 368 1.89 1.99 21.45
CA LEU A 368 3.13 1.28 21.13
C LEU A 368 2.92 -0.06 20.39
N ARG A 369 1.67 -0.38 20.06
CA ARG A 369 1.26 -1.59 19.32
C ARG A 369 0.27 -1.19 18.23
N PRO A 370 0.20 -1.94 17.11
CA PRO A 370 -0.84 -1.73 16.09
C PRO A 370 -2.21 -1.71 16.76
N ILE A 371 -3.06 -0.80 16.29
CA ILE A 371 -4.44 -0.71 16.79
C ILE A 371 -5.11 -2.07 16.54
N PRO A 372 -5.64 -2.75 17.57
CA PRO A 372 -6.24 -4.06 17.36
C PRO A 372 -7.43 -3.95 16.39
N ASN A 373 -7.56 -4.90 15.48
CA ASN A 373 -8.63 -5.00 14.47
C ASN A 373 -10.06 -4.92 15.04
N ASN A 374 -10.23 -4.92 16.35
CA ASN A 374 -11.52 -4.82 17.03
C ASN A 374 -12.17 -3.42 16.95
N LEU A 375 -11.41 -2.36 16.60
CA LEU A 375 -12.03 -1.07 16.25
C LEU A 375 -12.79 -1.15 14.93
N LEU A 376 -12.39 -2.07 14.03
CA LEU A 376 -13.09 -2.39 12.78
C LEU A 376 -14.49 -3.01 13.00
N LEU A 377 -14.78 -3.55 14.18
CA LEU A 377 -16.13 -4.07 14.50
C LEU A 377 -17.21 -2.97 14.60
N LEU A 378 -16.82 -1.69 14.62
CA LEU A 378 -17.77 -0.58 14.53
C LEU A 378 -18.28 -0.38 13.08
N SER A 379 -17.55 -0.88 12.07
CA SER A 379 -17.87 -0.68 10.66
C SER A 379 -18.70 -1.80 10.03
N THR A 380 -18.84 -2.96 10.67
CA THR A 380 -19.67 -4.05 10.15
C THR A 380 -20.89 -4.26 11.03
N PRO A 381 -22.06 -3.72 10.63
CA PRO A 381 -23.31 -4.22 11.21
C PRO A 381 -23.46 -5.68 10.76
N LYS A 382 -23.41 -6.62 11.73
CA LYS A 382 -23.85 -8.00 11.46
C LYS A 382 -25.27 -7.87 10.88
N PRO A 383 -25.53 -8.32 9.63
CA PRO A 383 -26.87 -8.29 9.12
C PRO A 383 -27.73 -9.18 9.98
N GLN A 384 -28.57 -8.60 10.81
CA GLN A 384 -29.71 -9.33 11.35
C GLN A 384 -30.71 -9.52 10.20
N PRO A 385 -31.26 -10.71 10.02
CA PRO A 385 -32.27 -10.91 9.00
C PRO A 385 -33.45 -9.96 9.29
N ILE A 386 -33.74 -9.09 8.34
CA ILE A 386 -34.92 -8.25 8.35
C ILE A 386 -36.10 -9.21 8.20
N ILE A 387 -36.78 -9.50 9.31
CA ILE A 387 -38.11 -10.13 9.27
C ILE A 387 -39.07 -9.00 8.93
N PRO A 388 -39.68 -8.97 7.73
CA PRO A 388 -40.72 -8.02 7.44
C PRO A 388 -41.92 -8.40 8.29
N ALA A 389 -42.37 -7.48 9.16
CA ALA A 389 -43.61 -7.57 9.87
C ALA A 389 -44.77 -7.30 8.87
N SER A 390 -45.09 -8.29 8.05
CA SER A 390 -46.40 -8.33 7.35
C SER A 390 -47.30 -9.25 8.13
N LYS A 391 -48.32 -8.70 8.78
CA LYS A 391 -49.48 -9.46 9.24
C LYS A 391 -50.14 -10.12 8.02
N PRO A 392 -50.28 -11.43 7.99
CA PRO A 392 -51.10 -12.05 6.94
C PRO A 392 -52.58 -11.88 7.29
N LEU A 393 -53.30 -11.35 6.32
CA LEU A 393 -54.77 -11.45 6.28
C LEU A 393 -55.06 -12.93 5.99
N SER A 394 -55.81 -13.54 6.90
CA SER A 394 -56.23 -14.94 6.79
C SER A 394 -57.22 -15.14 5.64
N ALA A 395 -56.92 -16.09 4.78
CA ALA A 395 -57.94 -16.85 4.05
C ALA A 395 -57.46 -18.31 3.95
N ALA A 396 -58.26 -19.15 4.56
CA ALA A 396 -58.11 -20.59 4.55
C ALA A 396 -58.35 -21.16 3.15
N ILE A 397 -57.45 -22.03 2.66
CA ILE A 397 -57.82 -23.17 1.79
C ILE A 397 -56.87 -24.33 2.09
N THR A 398 -57.49 -25.42 2.42
CA THR A 398 -56.96 -26.75 2.65
C THR A 398 -56.36 -27.39 1.41
N SER A 399 -55.21 -28.00 1.53
CA SER A 399 -54.92 -29.42 1.08
C SER A 399 -53.46 -29.84 1.29
N ARG A 400 -53.30 -30.96 1.93
CA ARG A 400 -52.07 -31.78 2.12
C ARG A 400 -51.87 -32.69 0.88
N PRO A 401 -50.84 -33.55 0.82
CA PRO A 401 -49.41 -33.40 0.99
C PRO A 401 -48.58 -34.07 -0.15
N ALA A 402 -47.30 -33.84 -0.25
CA ALA A 402 -46.37 -34.88 -0.73
C ALA A 402 -44.92 -34.63 -0.26
N ALA A 403 -44.40 -35.63 0.36
CA ALA A 403 -43.03 -35.80 0.79
C ALA A 403 -42.09 -36.00 -0.39
N MET A 404 -40.86 -35.51 -0.30
CA MET A 404 -39.68 -36.22 -0.84
C MET A 404 -38.38 -35.56 -0.37
N LEU A 405 -37.73 -36.21 0.59
CA LEU A 405 -36.38 -36.80 0.58
C LEU A 405 -35.21 -35.89 0.15
N LEU A 406 -34.37 -35.66 1.16
CA LEU A 406 -32.93 -35.40 1.10
C LEU A 406 -32.18 -36.57 0.41
N PRO A 407 -30.95 -36.35 -0.08
CA PRO A 407 -29.83 -36.78 0.75
C PRO A 407 -28.59 -35.85 0.75
N PRO A 408 -27.61 -36.15 1.62
CA PRO A 408 -26.50 -35.30 1.95
C PRO A 408 -25.27 -35.63 1.12
N CYS A 409 -24.34 -34.64 1.00
CA CYS A 409 -22.97 -34.98 0.60
C CYS A 409 -21.98 -34.46 1.65
N GLN A 410 -21.36 -35.47 2.21
CA GLN A 410 -20.24 -35.46 3.14
C GLN A 410 -18.96 -34.88 2.52
N ALA A 411 -18.25 -34.21 3.32
CA ALA A 411 -16.86 -34.33 3.71
C ALA A 411 -15.92 -35.17 2.82
N LEU A 412 -14.81 -34.57 2.45
CA LEU A 412 -13.53 -35.26 2.39
C LEU A 412 -12.39 -34.29 2.78
N ALA A 413 -11.92 -34.59 3.95
CA ALA A 413 -10.66 -34.08 4.50
C ALA A 413 -9.55 -35.11 4.16
N ARG A 414 -8.31 -34.62 4.27
CA ARG A 414 -7.05 -35.34 4.54
C ARG A 414 -6.33 -36.00 3.35
N LEU A 415 -5.09 -35.68 3.24
CA LEU A 415 -3.83 -36.29 3.72
C LEU A 415 -2.69 -35.65 2.96
N ALA A 416 -1.72 -35.26 3.60
CA ALA A 416 -0.58 -35.83 4.32
C ALA A 416 0.69 -35.55 3.53
N ALA A 417 1.65 -35.00 4.15
CA ALA A 417 2.74 -35.52 4.98
C ALA A 417 3.97 -35.89 4.18
N THR A 418 4.97 -35.17 4.50
CA THR A 418 6.40 -35.49 4.75
C THR A 418 6.99 -36.80 4.12
N PRO A 419 8.28 -36.90 3.90
CA PRO A 419 9.33 -36.39 4.80
C PRO A 419 10.15 -35.23 4.25
#